data_fb9bf45bde7ff30696ddc1bd9da232a2
#
_entry.id   fb9bf45bde7ff30696ddc1bd9da232a2
#
_cell.length_a   1.000
_cell.length_b   1.000
_cell.length_c   1.000
_cell.angle_alpha   90.00
_cell.angle_beta   90.00
_cell.angle_gamma   90.00
#
_symmetry.space_group_name_H-M   'P 1'
#
loop_
_entity.id
_entity.type
_entity.pdbx_description
1 polymer ?
#
loop_
_entity_poly.entity_id
_entity_poly.type
_entity_poly.pdbx_seq_one_letter_code
_entity_poly.pdbx_strand_id
1 'polypeptide(L)'
;MNEITILMPNGEVPAAALGLADRPSALRGRRIGFLDNELWRSMQILTDELGQGLKAEHGVHSIDVLRSGPAHGSDPSQYRERLSQWSHDVDAVVSGLGN
;
A
#
# COMPACT_ATOMS: atom_id res chain seq x y z
N MET A 1 25.38 30.55 17.35
CA MET A 1 24.69 30.13 16.17
C MET A 1 23.47 29.26 16.52
N ASN A 2 22.47 29.56 15.89
CA ASN A 2 21.26 28.81 16.15
C ASN A 2 21.20 27.57 15.32
N GLU A 3 21.13 26.47 15.98
CA GLU A 3 20.86 25.24 15.30
C GLU A 3 19.41 25.21 14.89
N ILE A 4 19.19 24.99 13.62
CA ILE A 4 17.85 24.72 13.14
C ILE A 4 17.66 23.21 13.24
N THR A 5 16.81 22.83 14.16
CA THR A 5 16.44 21.44 14.26
C THR A 5 15.40 21.15 13.18
N ILE A 6 15.84 20.45 12.17
CA ILE A 6 14.94 20.02 11.12
C ILE A 6 14.44 18.62 11.51
N LEU A 7 13.14 18.53 11.70
CA LEU A 7 12.54 17.22 11.89
C LEU A 7 12.51 16.51 10.55
N MET A 8 13.23 15.44 10.47
CA MET A 8 13.23 14.63 9.26
C MET A 8 11.86 14.03 9.04
N PRO A 9 11.36 14.04 7.80
CA PRO A 9 10.03 13.50 7.51
C PRO A 9 9.86 12.02 7.88
N ASN A 10 10.94 11.28 7.86
CA ASN A 10 10.92 9.87 8.23
C ASN A 10 10.91 9.65 9.74
N GLY A 11 11.12 10.70 10.54
CA GLY A 11 11.18 10.60 11.99
C GLY A 11 12.30 9.71 12.48
N GLU A 12 12.39 9.61 13.79
CA GLU A 12 13.31 8.67 14.43
C GLU A 12 12.53 7.50 14.96
N VAL A 13 12.16 6.59 14.06
CA VAL A 13 11.57 5.33 14.50
C VAL A 13 12.70 4.33 14.66
N PRO A 14 12.85 3.75 15.85
CA PRO A 14 13.88 2.72 16.04
C PRO A 14 13.72 1.61 15.02
N ALA A 15 14.76 1.34 14.26
CA ALA A 15 14.71 0.31 13.22
C ALA A 15 14.34 -1.07 13.77
N ALA A 16 14.67 -1.32 15.04
CA ALA A 16 14.32 -2.58 15.69
C ALA A 16 12.83 -2.72 15.98
N ALA A 17 12.08 -1.61 16.03
CA ALA A 17 10.65 -1.63 16.32
C ALA A 17 9.80 -1.79 15.06
N LEU A 18 10.32 -1.40 13.91
CA LEU A 18 9.62 -1.46 12.64
C LEU A 18 10.53 -2.09 11.60
N GLY A 19 10.46 -3.40 11.49
CA GLY A 19 11.12 -4.08 10.39
C GLY A 19 10.46 -3.71 9.06
N LEU A 20 11.26 -3.60 8.01
CA LEU A 20 10.74 -3.49 6.67
C LEU A 20 10.20 -4.84 6.22
N ALA A 21 9.11 -4.80 5.44
CA ALA A 21 8.62 -6.00 4.81
C ALA A 21 9.67 -6.56 3.85
N ASP A 22 9.72 -7.87 3.73
CA ASP A 22 10.61 -8.53 2.79
C ASP A 22 10.21 -8.14 1.36
N ARG A 23 11.22 -7.78 0.57
CA ARG A 23 10.98 -7.47 -0.83
C ARG A 23 10.95 -8.75 -1.66
N PRO A 24 9.94 -8.91 -2.53
CA PRO A 24 9.98 -10.02 -3.47
C PRO A 24 11.20 -9.88 -4.38
N SER A 25 11.83 -10.99 -4.69
CA SER A 25 13.00 -11.02 -5.57
C SER A 25 12.63 -10.73 -7.02
N ALA A 26 11.38 -10.95 -7.41
CA ALA A 26 10.85 -10.69 -8.74
C ALA A 26 9.35 -10.43 -8.64
N LEU A 27 8.81 -9.74 -9.63
CA LEU A 27 7.36 -9.49 -9.71
C LEU A 27 6.60 -10.64 -10.37
N ARG A 28 7.29 -11.42 -11.20
CA ARG A 28 6.66 -12.52 -11.94
C ARG A 28 6.03 -13.52 -10.99
N GLY A 29 4.78 -13.86 -11.25
CA GLY A 29 4.03 -14.82 -10.45
C GLY A 29 3.55 -14.31 -9.11
N ARG A 30 3.78 -13.03 -8.81
CA ARG A 30 3.40 -12.45 -7.52
C ARG A 30 1.98 -11.91 -7.55
N ARG A 31 1.39 -11.84 -6.36
CA ARG A 31 0.09 -11.24 -6.14
C ARG A 31 0.31 -9.83 -5.62
N ILE A 32 -0.16 -8.85 -6.36
CA ILE A 32 0.03 -7.43 -6.02
C ILE A 32 -1.29 -6.87 -5.53
N GLY A 33 -1.26 -6.29 -4.34
CA GLY A 33 -2.40 -5.60 -3.77
C GLY A 33 -2.34 -4.11 -4.02
N PHE A 34 -3.49 -3.50 -4.26
CA PHE A 34 -3.64 -2.05 -4.29
C PHE A 34 -4.55 -1.64 -3.16
N LEU A 35 -4.03 -0.80 -2.27
CA LEU A 35 -4.80 -0.26 -1.16
C LEU A 35 -5.28 1.13 -1.54
N ASP A 36 -6.58 1.23 -1.84
CA ASP A 36 -7.22 2.46 -2.31
C ASP A 36 -7.97 3.10 -1.15
N ASN A 37 -7.56 4.32 -0.77
CA ASN A 37 -8.24 5.06 0.28
C ASN A 37 -9.56 5.71 -0.17
N GLU A 38 -9.89 5.57 -1.46
CA GLU A 38 -11.14 6.07 -2.06
C GLU A 38 -11.32 7.59 -2.00
N LEU A 39 -10.26 8.33 -1.74
CA LEU A 39 -10.33 9.79 -1.73
C LEU A 39 -10.23 10.40 -3.14
N TRP A 40 -9.57 9.71 -4.05
CA TRP A 40 -9.26 10.25 -5.37
C TRP A 40 -9.58 9.26 -6.47
N ARG A 41 -10.31 9.73 -7.47
CA ARG A 41 -10.58 8.93 -8.66
C ARG A 41 -9.31 8.56 -9.41
N SER A 42 -8.30 9.39 -9.33
CA SER A 42 -7.00 9.12 -9.96
C SER A 42 -6.36 7.82 -9.45
N MET A 43 -6.67 7.40 -8.25
CA MET A 43 -6.19 6.11 -7.75
C MET A 43 -6.78 4.94 -8.52
N GLN A 44 -8.04 5.00 -8.90
CA GLN A 44 -8.66 3.96 -9.73
C GLN A 44 -7.99 3.89 -11.10
N ILE A 45 -7.73 5.04 -11.70
CA ILE A 45 -7.04 5.11 -12.99
C ILE A 45 -5.63 4.54 -12.88
N LEU A 46 -4.90 4.94 -11.85
CA LEU A 46 -3.56 4.41 -11.58
C LEU A 46 -3.59 2.89 -11.40
N THR A 47 -4.53 2.40 -10.61
CA THR A 47 -4.68 0.96 -10.35
C THR A 47 -4.92 0.19 -11.65
N ASP A 48 -5.81 0.69 -12.49
CA ASP A 48 -6.12 0.02 -13.76
C ASP A 48 -4.92 0.02 -14.70
N GLU A 49 -4.28 1.16 -14.89
CA GLU A 49 -3.15 1.29 -15.81
C GLU A 49 -1.93 0.54 -15.31
N LEU A 50 -1.57 0.75 -14.05
CA LEU A 50 -0.42 0.08 -13.47
C LEU A 50 -0.64 -1.43 -13.35
N GLY A 51 -1.86 -1.82 -12.97
CA GLY A 51 -2.21 -3.24 -12.86
C GLY A 51 -2.11 -3.97 -14.19
N GLN A 52 -2.60 -3.35 -15.26
CA GLN A 52 -2.47 -3.93 -16.62
C GLN A 52 -1.01 -4.06 -17.02
N GLY A 53 -0.21 -3.02 -16.79
CA GLY A 53 1.21 -3.05 -17.11
C GLY A 53 1.97 -4.11 -16.32
N LEU A 54 1.67 -4.24 -15.04
CA LEU A 54 2.30 -5.26 -14.22
C LEU A 54 1.99 -6.67 -14.71
N LYS A 55 0.77 -6.94 -15.13
CA LYS A 55 0.40 -8.24 -15.69
C LYS A 55 1.04 -8.47 -17.05
N ALA A 56 0.95 -7.48 -17.93
CA ALA A 56 1.38 -7.63 -19.33
C ALA A 56 2.90 -7.65 -19.47
N GLU A 57 3.60 -6.82 -18.73
CA GLU A 57 5.04 -6.61 -18.90
C GLU A 57 5.89 -7.34 -17.87
N HIS A 58 5.34 -7.61 -16.70
CA HIS A 58 6.10 -8.18 -15.58
C HIS A 58 5.59 -9.54 -15.12
N GLY A 59 4.55 -10.05 -15.75
CA GLY A 59 4.05 -11.40 -15.46
C GLY A 59 3.45 -11.56 -14.07
N VAL A 60 2.91 -10.49 -13.48
CA VAL A 60 2.25 -10.55 -12.18
C VAL A 60 1.05 -11.49 -12.27
N HIS A 61 0.90 -12.33 -11.25
CA HIS A 61 -0.16 -13.35 -11.23
C HIS A 61 -1.55 -12.72 -11.07
N SER A 62 -1.68 -11.82 -10.13
CA SER A 62 -2.98 -11.21 -9.83
C SER A 62 -2.83 -9.79 -9.31
N ILE A 63 -3.85 -8.99 -9.55
CA ILE A 63 -4.04 -7.67 -8.97
C ILE A 63 -5.27 -7.73 -8.09
N ASP A 64 -5.11 -7.34 -6.84
CA ASP A 64 -6.17 -7.38 -5.85
C ASP A 64 -6.32 -6.00 -5.22
N VAL A 65 -7.53 -5.47 -5.19
CA VAL A 65 -7.78 -4.12 -4.71
C VAL A 65 -8.57 -4.19 -3.41
N LEU A 66 -8.02 -3.60 -2.36
CA LEU A 66 -8.75 -3.37 -1.13
C LEU A 66 -9.11 -1.90 -1.02
N ARG A 67 -10.39 -1.62 -0.92
CA ARG A 67 -10.88 -0.27 -0.68
C ARG A 67 -11.14 -0.09 0.80
N SER A 68 -10.56 0.98 1.36
CA SER A 68 -10.73 1.26 2.79
C SER A 68 -12.13 1.73 3.14
N GLY A 69 -12.89 2.13 2.13
CA GLY A 69 -14.17 2.77 2.36
C GLY A 69 -14.00 4.23 2.75
N PRO A 70 -15.10 4.99 2.76
CA PRO A 70 -15.04 6.38 3.17
C PRO A 70 -14.47 6.47 4.58
N ALA A 71 -13.66 7.50 4.79
CA ALA A 71 -13.01 7.73 6.08
C ALA A 71 -14.03 7.93 7.21
N HIS A 72 -15.28 8.15 6.86
CA HIS A 72 -16.35 8.39 7.82
C HIS A 72 -17.35 7.25 7.75
N GLY A 73 -17.53 6.53 8.83
CA GLY A 73 -18.59 5.56 8.96
C GLY A 73 -18.19 4.10 8.94
N SER A 74 -16.94 3.79 8.75
CA SER A 74 -16.46 2.42 8.91
C SER A 74 -16.01 2.18 10.34
N ASP A 75 -16.35 1.02 10.87
CA ASP A 75 -15.78 0.59 12.14
C ASP A 75 -14.29 0.34 11.97
N PRO A 76 -13.42 1.09 12.66
CA PRO A 76 -11.97 0.91 12.52
C PRO A 76 -11.49 -0.49 12.85
N SER A 77 -12.16 -1.18 13.76
CA SER A 77 -11.76 -2.54 14.14
C SER A 77 -12.02 -3.54 13.03
N GLN A 78 -13.17 -3.43 12.35
CA GLN A 78 -13.49 -4.27 11.21
C GLN A 78 -12.54 -4.02 10.04
N TYR A 79 -12.21 -2.76 9.81
CA TYR A 79 -11.26 -2.43 8.75
C TYR A 79 -9.87 -3.01 9.02
N ARG A 80 -9.40 -2.91 10.26
CA ARG A 80 -8.10 -3.48 10.66
C ARG A 80 -8.06 -4.98 10.45
N GLU A 81 -9.15 -5.64 10.80
CA GLU A 81 -9.24 -7.09 10.63
C GLU A 81 -9.22 -7.47 9.14
N ARG A 82 -9.99 -6.78 8.32
CA ARG A 82 -9.99 -6.98 6.87
C ARG A 82 -8.60 -6.73 6.28
N LEU A 83 -7.96 -5.64 6.68
CA LEU A 83 -6.62 -5.30 6.21
C LEU A 83 -5.61 -6.37 6.60
N SER A 84 -5.69 -6.84 7.83
CA SER A 84 -4.79 -7.90 8.31
C SER A 84 -4.95 -9.18 7.51
N GLN A 85 -6.19 -9.61 7.27
CA GLN A 85 -6.46 -10.81 6.48
C GLN A 85 -6.00 -10.64 5.03
N TRP A 86 -6.34 -9.51 4.44
CA TRP A 86 -5.98 -9.21 3.06
C TRP A 86 -4.46 -9.16 2.86
N SER A 87 -3.73 -8.66 3.84
CA SER A 87 -2.27 -8.55 3.75
C SER A 87 -1.59 -9.89 3.59
N HIS A 88 -2.24 -10.98 4.02
CA HIS A 88 -1.71 -12.33 3.83
C HIS A 88 -1.99 -12.89 2.43
N ASP A 89 -2.89 -12.25 1.69
CA ASP A 89 -3.29 -12.72 0.36
C ASP A 89 -2.47 -12.09 -0.76
N VAL A 90 -1.60 -11.14 -0.44
CA VAL A 90 -0.79 -10.43 -1.42
C VAL A 90 0.68 -10.48 -1.04
N ASP A 91 1.55 -10.34 -2.04
CA ASP A 91 3.00 -10.40 -1.84
C ASP A 91 3.61 -9.00 -1.72
N ALA A 92 2.97 -8.00 -2.29
CA ALA A 92 3.39 -6.60 -2.21
C ALA A 92 2.17 -5.69 -2.36
N VAL A 93 2.28 -4.47 -1.87
CA VAL A 93 1.17 -3.53 -1.85
C VAL A 93 1.60 -2.18 -2.39
N VAL A 94 0.75 -1.62 -3.26
CA VAL A 94 0.80 -0.22 -3.66
C VAL A 94 -0.32 0.49 -2.92
N SER A 95 0.02 1.45 -2.11
CA SER A 95 -0.95 2.21 -1.32
C SER A 95 -1.04 3.66 -1.81
N GLY A 96 -2.23 4.17 -1.92
CA GLY A 96 -2.45 5.55 -2.33
C GLY A 96 -3.93 5.93 -2.32
N LEU A 97 -4.23 7.14 -2.66
CA LEU A 97 -3.28 8.23 -2.77
C LEU A 97 -3.31 9.04 -1.49
N GLY A 98 -2.19 9.67 -1.16
CA GLY A 98 -2.16 10.53 0.03
C GLY A 98 -3.04 11.78 -0.11
N ASN A 99 -3.26 12.44 1.00
CA ASN A 99 -3.98 13.68 1.05
C ASN A 99 -3.09 14.85 0.65
#